data_1aa02c8b936408b34fb1d8bc217d9584
#
_entry.id   1aa02c8b936408b34fb1d8bc217d9584
#
_cell.length_a   1.000
_cell.length_b   1.000
_cell.length_c   1.000
_cell.angle_alpha   90.00
_cell.angle_beta   90.00
_cell.angle_gamma   90.00
#
_symmetry.space_group_name_H-M   'P 1'
#
loop_
_entity.id
_entity.type
_entity.pdbx_description
1 polymer ?
#
loop_
_entity_poly.entity_id
_entity_poly.type
_entity_poly.pdbx_seq_one_letter_code
_entity_poly.pdbx_strand_id
1 'polypeptide(L)'
;GQANCTIDTTDGSLKTVTVTNVGSLYTSPPTIGFTAGTTNPDATAVLEQYGVINRIDIADGGSGYTGTPTLTIEEPQTVSFGTFDDVSGTTITVPDNPFTNGMRVVYDNNGGSENVGLTSGNIYYIVNKSGNNFGVSSSNGGSAISLTTSADSESGESHSLKGVNAAATVTMTGDVISGITITEQGTLYDGSSLPTITLSEDVGATAAAFTVYCGRSIASVAIGSRGSGYTSAPTVSVTNGEGDTTGSGGSATATIGFPIGAVNITNIGSGYNFNPTILITGGSPITDAVLTPTFSKRNARLSGIEITGAGVGYDTAPTLTLIGGAGG
;
A
#
# COMPACT_ATOMS: atom_id res chain seq x y z
N GLY A 1 5.31 -43.84 -14.20
CA GLY A 1 4.75 -43.85 -12.85
C GLY A 1 3.79 -42.69 -12.66
N GLN A 2 2.95 -42.79 -11.64
CA GLN A 2 2.01 -41.74 -11.25
C GLN A 2 2.09 -41.54 -9.75
N ALA A 3 1.89 -40.33 -9.29
CA ALA A 3 1.82 -39.99 -7.88
C ALA A 3 0.84 -38.82 -7.67
N ASN A 4 0.20 -38.76 -6.51
CA ASN A 4 -0.58 -37.64 -6.01
C ASN A 4 -0.04 -37.20 -4.64
N CYS A 5 -0.28 -35.98 -4.29
CA CYS A 5 0.08 -35.45 -2.99
C CYS A 5 -1.15 -34.96 -2.25
N THR A 6 -1.00 -34.84 -0.95
CA THR A 6 -1.95 -34.18 -0.05
C THR A 6 -1.24 -33.03 0.64
N ILE A 7 -1.99 -31.98 0.99
CA ILE A 7 -1.51 -30.92 1.84
C ILE A 7 -1.73 -31.28 3.31
N ASP A 8 -0.87 -30.77 4.20
CA ASP A 8 -1.03 -30.91 5.64
C ASP A 8 -1.90 -29.76 6.17
N THR A 9 -3.17 -30.04 6.39
CA THR A 9 -4.13 -29.03 6.88
C THR A 9 -4.01 -28.73 8.37
N THR A 10 -3.11 -29.39 9.09
CA THR A 10 -2.87 -29.14 10.52
C THR A 10 -1.74 -28.16 10.79
N ASP A 11 -0.90 -27.90 9.80
CA ASP A 11 0.26 -26.99 9.90
C ASP A 11 0.19 -25.85 8.88
N GLY A 12 -0.95 -25.20 8.79
CA GLY A 12 -1.13 -24.03 7.94
C GLY A 12 -0.30 -22.83 8.40
N SER A 13 0.15 -22.02 7.45
CA SER A 13 0.84 -20.76 7.69
C SER A 13 0.13 -19.60 7.00
N LEU A 14 0.33 -18.38 7.51
CA LEU A 14 -0.24 -17.18 6.90
C LEU A 14 0.26 -17.02 5.47
N LYS A 15 -0.65 -16.93 4.50
CA LYS A 15 -0.32 -16.73 3.09
C LYS A 15 -0.32 -15.27 2.71
N THR A 16 -1.42 -14.59 2.93
CA THR A 16 -1.58 -13.16 2.66
C THR A 16 -2.42 -12.49 3.73
N VAL A 17 -2.17 -11.20 3.91
CA VAL A 17 -3.07 -10.28 4.61
C VAL A 17 -3.53 -9.24 3.61
N THR A 18 -4.82 -9.16 3.39
CA THR A 18 -5.42 -8.22 2.45
C THR A 18 -6.13 -7.12 3.25
N VAL A 19 -5.73 -5.88 3.04
CA VAL A 19 -6.42 -4.72 3.61
C VAL A 19 -7.78 -4.60 2.93
N THR A 20 -8.85 -4.70 3.71
CA THR A 20 -10.23 -4.61 3.22
C THR A 20 -10.82 -3.22 3.43
N ASN A 21 -10.26 -2.47 4.38
CA ASN A 21 -10.52 -1.06 4.56
C ASN A 21 -9.20 -0.40 4.98
N VAL A 22 -8.76 0.59 4.22
CA VAL A 22 -7.49 1.29 4.45
C VAL A 22 -7.50 2.17 5.70
N GLY A 23 -8.68 2.46 6.26
CA GLY A 23 -8.82 3.40 7.36
C GLY A 23 -8.36 4.81 6.99
N SER A 24 -8.15 5.65 7.98
CA SER A 24 -7.71 7.03 7.77
C SER A 24 -7.03 7.61 9.01
N LEU A 25 -6.31 8.71 8.81
CA LEU A 25 -5.73 9.54 9.85
C LEU A 25 -4.71 8.86 10.76
N TYR A 26 -4.10 7.75 10.33
CA TYR A 26 -3.00 7.11 11.06
C TYR A 26 -1.75 8.00 11.00
N THR A 27 -1.24 8.39 12.14
CA THR A 27 -0.01 9.17 12.28
C THR A 27 1.22 8.27 12.51
N SER A 28 0.98 7.04 12.94
CA SER A 28 1.96 5.96 13.03
C SER A 28 1.37 4.64 12.52
N PRO A 29 2.19 3.68 12.05
CA PRO A 29 1.70 2.38 11.60
C PRO A 29 0.89 1.67 12.69
N PRO A 30 -0.35 1.23 12.39
CA PRO A 30 -1.14 0.48 13.35
C PRO A 30 -0.54 -0.90 13.59
N THR A 31 -0.79 -1.46 14.77
CA THR A 31 -0.42 -2.82 15.12
C THR A 31 -1.39 -3.80 14.48
N ILE A 32 -0.85 -4.85 13.86
CA ILE A 32 -1.61 -5.95 13.27
C ILE A 32 -1.58 -7.14 14.21
N GLY A 33 -2.72 -7.53 14.73
CA GLY A 33 -2.88 -8.69 15.62
C GLY A 33 -3.58 -9.84 14.91
N PHE A 34 -3.26 -11.07 15.33
CA PHE A 34 -3.85 -12.30 14.82
C PHE A 34 -4.36 -13.14 15.99
N THR A 35 -5.48 -13.86 15.75
CA THR A 35 -6.01 -14.84 16.69
C THR A 35 -5.62 -16.24 16.26
N ALA A 36 -5.40 -17.13 17.20
CA ALA A 36 -5.09 -18.55 17.01
C ALA A 36 -3.78 -18.82 16.24
N GLY A 37 -3.37 -20.07 16.23
CA GLY A 37 -2.13 -20.56 15.66
C GLY A 37 -1.19 -21.08 16.77
N THR A 38 -0.24 -21.95 16.40
CA THR A 38 0.78 -22.46 17.33
C THR A 38 1.91 -21.46 17.48
N THR A 39 2.23 -20.75 16.39
CA THR A 39 3.20 -19.66 16.36
C THR A 39 2.54 -18.45 15.70
N ASN A 40 2.54 -17.30 16.37
CA ASN A 40 1.96 -16.09 15.82
C ASN A 40 2.81 -15.57 14.63
N PRO A 41 2.15 -15.06 13.58
CA PRO A 41 2.85 -14.38 12.52
C PRO A 41 3.35 -13.01 13.00
N ASP A 42 4.37 -12.51 12.33
CA ASP A 42 4.81 -11.13 12.44
C ASP A 42 4.36 -10.37 11.19
N ALA A 43 3.63 -9.28 11.36
CA ALA A 43 3.16 -8.46 10.27
C ALA A 43 3.13 -6.98 10.65
N THR A 44 3.58 -6.16 9.72
CA THR A 44 3.69 -4.70 9.90
C THR A 44 2.79 -4.00 8.91
N ALA A 45 1.98 -3.05 9.39
CA ALA A 45 1.24 -2.15 8.51
C ALA A 45 2.19 -1.14 7.86
N VAL A 46 2.01 -0.94 6.58
CA VAL A 46 2.70 0.11 5.80
C VAL A 46 1.67 1.19 5.49
N LEU A 47 1.97 2.42 5.88
CA LEU A 47 1.11 3.56 5.58
C LEU A 47 1.40 4.12 4.18
N GLU A 48 0.39 4.75 3.58
CA GLU A 48 0.60 5.56 2.38
C GLU A 48 1.65 6.65 2.68
N GLN A 49 2.41 7.05 1.67
CA GLN A 49 3.43 8.10 1.84
C GLN A 49 2.77 9.46 2.10
N TYR A 50 1.68 9.74 1.40
CA TYR A 50 1.02 11.04 1.44
C TYR A 50 -0.30 10.99 2.21
N GLY A 51 -0.62 12.11 2.87
CA GLY A 51 -1.81 12.26 3.67
C GLY A 51 -2.27 13.70 3.81
N VAL A 52 -2.90 13.99 4.94
CA VAL A 52 -3.46 15.29 5.30
C VAL A 52 -2.85 15.79 6.60
N ILE A 53 -2.79 17.08 6.85
CA ILE A 53 -2.39 17.61 8.16
C ILE A 53 -3.53 17.37 9.14
N ASN A 54 -3.30 16.48 10.07
CA ASN A 54 -4.32 15.96 10.98
C ASN A 54 -4.31 16.65 12.35
N ARG A 55 -3.10 16.94 12.86
CA ARG A 55 -2.91 17.56 14.16
C ARG A 55 -1.64 18.43 14.15
N ILE A 56 -1.70 19.52 14.87
CA ILE A 56 -0.56 20.39 15.17
C ILE A 56 -0.54 20.61 16.67
N ASP A 57 0.49 20.14 17.35
CA ASP A 57 0.68 20.33 18.78
C ASP A 57 1.59 21.53 19.03
N ILE A 58 1.28 22.30 20.05
CA ILE A 58 2.11 23.40 20.54
C ILE A 58 3.16 22.79 21.48
N ALA A 59 4.42 22.76 21.03
CA ALA A 59 5.53 22.34 21.88
C ALA A 59 5.99 23.51 22.78
N ASP A 60 5.96 24.73 22.25
CA ASP A 60 6.18 25.99 22.98
C ASP A 60 5.28 27.07 22.34
N GLY A 61 4.51 27.76 23.14
CA GLY A 61 3.60 28.83 22.70
C GLY A 61 4.29 30.14 22.36
N GLY A 62 5.58 30.25 22.61
CA GLY A 62 6.33 31.51 22.50
C GLY A 62 5.84 32.55 23.54
N SER A 63 6.24 33.77 23.39
CA SER A 63 5.80 34.90 24.25
C SER A 63 6.11 36.25 23.62
N GLY A 64 5.44 37.28 24.09
CA GLY A 64 5.68 38.66 23.66
C GLY A 64 4.97 39.04 22.35
N TYR A 65 4.01 38.25 21.90
CA TYR A 65 3.19 38.60 20.74
C TYR A 65 2.26 39.79 21.05
N THR A 66 2.29 40.81 20.20
CA THR A 66 1.46 42.01 20.38
C THR A 66 0.09 41.90 19.67
N GLY A 67 -0.05 40.90 18.81
CA GLY A 67 -1.29 40.55 18.09
C GLY A 67 -1.36 39.07 17.76
N THR A 68 -2.48 38.62 17.19
CA THR A 68 -2.61 37.23 16.73
C THR A 68 -1.79 37.00 15.47
N PRO A 69 -0.71 36.20 15.52
CA PRO A 69 0.12 35.94 14.35
C PRO A 69 -0.65 35.10 13.31
N THR A 70 -0.33 35.29 12.04
CA THR A 70 -0.79 34.41 10.97
C THR A 70 0.11 33.17 10.90
N LEU A 71 -0.50 31.98 10.94
CA LEU A 71 0.18 30.73 10.78
C LEU A 71 0.17 30.31 9.31
N THR A 72 1.35 30.01 8.76
CA THR A 72 1.50 29.50 7.40
C THR A 72 2.11 28.11 7.46
N ILE A 73 1.46 27.15 6.80
CA ILE A 73 1.94 25.79 6.64
C ILE A 73 2.58 25.69 5.25
N GLU A 74 3.75 25.07 5.17
CA GLU A 74 4.43 24.83 3.89
C GLU A 74 3.51 24.14 2.90
N GLU A 75 3.67 24.44 1.62
CA GLU A 75 2.82 23.90 0.55
C GLU A 75 2.97 22.38 0.39
N PRO A 76 1.89 21.68 0.02
CA PRO A 76 1.93 20.24 -0.28
C PRO A 76 2.64 19.97 -1.61
N GLN A 77 2.81 18.68 -1.92
CA GLN A 77 3.42 18.24 -3.16
C GLN A 77 2.66 18.68 -4.40
N THR A 78 3.41 18.89 -5.48
CA THR A 78 2.92 19.23 -6.82
C THR A 78 3.34 18.14 -7.81
N VAL A 79 2.43 17.73 -8.66
CA VAL A 79 2.65 16.75 -9.73
C VAL A 79 2.44 17.43 -11.07
N SER A 80 3.47 17.48 -11.90
CA SER A 80 3.40 18.08 -13.23
C SER A 80 3.06 17.03 -14.30
N PHE A 81 2.42 17.46 -15.37
CA PHE A 81 2.09 16.64 -16.55
C PHE A 81 2.11 17.51 -17.80
N GLY A 82 2.46 16.88 -18.93
CA GLY A 82 2.41 17.52 -20.26
C GLY A 82 0.99 17.48 -20.83
N THR A 83 0.65 18.51 -21.60
CA THR A 83 -0.70 18.59 -22.19
C THR A 83 -0.84 17.77 -23.46
N PHE A 84 0.27 17.40 -24.08
CA PHE A 84 0.29 16.64 -25.34
C PHE A 84 0.44 15.14 -25.13
N ASP A 85 1.49 14.71 -24.41
CA ASP A 85 1.83 13.29 -24.28
C ASP A 85 1.10 12.59 -23.13
N ASP A 86 0.78 13.34 -22.07
CA ASP A 86 0.25 12.75 -20.84
C ASP A 86 -1.29 12.76 -20.78
N VAL A 87 -1.98 13.44 -21.70
CA VAL A 87 -3.43 13.61 -21.71
C VAL A 87 -4.08 12.88 -22.87
N SER A 88 -5.07 12.03 -22.58
CA SER A 88 -5.88 11.33 -23.60
C SER A 88 -7.33 11.18 -23.15
N GLY A 89 -8.25 11.86 -23.81
CA GLY A 89 -9.69 11.82 -23.51
C GLY A 89 -10.01 12.28 -22.08
N THR A 90 -10.30 11.38 -21.17
CA THR A 90 -10.57 11.69 -19.75
C THR A 90 -9.41 11.31 -18.84
N THR A 91 -8.26 10.91 -19.41
CA THR A 91 -7.15 10.30 -18.66
C THR A 91 -5.91 11.18 -18.72
N ILE A 92 -5.27 11.33 -17.58
CA ILE A 92 -3.93 11.87 -17.42
C ILE A 92 -3.02 10.71 -16.99
N THR A 93 -1.85 10.58 -17.62
CA THR A 93 -0.87 9.53 -17.34
C THR A 93 0.40 10.16 -16.78
N VAL A 94 0.71 9.90 -15.52
CA VAL A 94 1.96 10.35 -14.88
C VAL A 94 2.59 9.16 -14.17
N PRO A 95 3.82 8.79 -14.51
CA PRO A 95 4.54 7.73 -13.83
C PRO A 95 4.65 8.00 -12.32
N ASP A 96 4.49 6.96 -11.52
CA ASP A 96 4.69 6.97 -10.06
C ASP A 96 3.94 8.10 -9.33
N ASN A 97 2.81 8.56 -9.88
CA ASN A 97 2.05 9.63 -9.25
C ASN A 97 1.43 9.18 -7.92
N PRO A 98 1.39 10.08 -6.91
CA PRO A 98 0.97 9.76 -5.54
C PRO A 98 -0.55 9.78 -5.32
N PHE A 99 -1.34 9.91 -6.37
CA PHE A 99 -2.77 10.14 -6.25
C PHE A 99 -3.55 8.90 -5.85
N THR A 100 -4.64 9.12 -5.12
CA THR A 100 -5.67 8.13 -4.78
C THR A 100 -7.05 8.67 -5.16
N ASN A 101 -8.01 7.75 -5.44
CA ASN A 101 -9.38 8.17 -5.76
C ASN A 101 -10.00 9.00 -4.63
N GLY A 102 -10.65 10.09 -4.99
CA GLY A 102 -11.27 11.03 -4.07
C GLY A 102 -10.34 12.11 -3.52
N MET A 103 -9.02 12.04 -3.78
CA MET A 103 -8.07 13.06 -3.37
C MET A 103 -8.39 14.39 -4.04
N ARG A 104 -8.39 15.47 -3.26
CA ARG A 104 -8.54 16.83 -3.77
C ARG A 104 -7.22 17.39 -4.25
N VAL A 105 -7.22 18.06 -5.39
CA VAL A 105 -6.04 18.71 -5.97
C VAL A 105 -6.44 20.06 -6.53
N VAL A 106 -5.51 20.99 -6.55
CA VAL A 106 -5.66 22.29 -7.24
C VAL A 106 -4.96 22.17 -8.58
N TYR A 107 -5.70 22.45 -9.63
CA TYR A 107 -5.11 22.53 -10.97
C TYR A 107 -4.44 23.89 -11.21
N ASP A 108 -3.26 23.86 -11.84
CA ASP A 108 -2.57 25.05 -12.29
C ASP A 108 -2.06 24.85 -13.73
N ASN A 109 -2.34 25.80 -14.61
CA ASN A 109 -1.81 25.83 -15.97
C ASN A 109 -0.40 26.43 -16.04
N ASN A 110 0.24 26.70 -14.91
CA ASN A 110 1.59 27.26 -14.77
C ASN A 110 1.84 28.51 -15.63
N GLY A 111 0.79 29.30 -15.88
CA GLY A 111 0.84 30.50 -16.70
C GLY A 111 0.78 30.26 -18.22
N GLY A 112 0.55 29.00 -18.64
CA GLY A 112 0.31 28.63 -20.03
C GLY A 112 -1.00 29.22 -20.57
N SER A 113 -1.11 29.27 -21.88
CA SER A 113 -2.30 29.78 -22.59
C SER A 113 -3.38 28.71 -22.76
N GLU A 114 -2.99 27.45 -22.74
CA GLU A 114 -3.89 26.31 -22.92
C GLU A 114 -4.63 25.98 -21.64
N ASN A 115 -5.88 25.60 -21.81
CA ASN A 115 -6.61 24.90 -20.76
C ASN A 115 -6.98 23.51 -21.29
N VAL A 116 -6.60 22.49 -20.59
CA VAL A 116 -6.97 21.10 -20.89
C VAL A 116 -8.45 20.81 -20.56
N GLY A 117 -9.31 21.80 -20.55
CA GLY A 117 -10.70 21.73 -20.10
C GLY A 117 -10.86 21.94 -18.59
N LEU A 118 -9.79 22.37 -17.91
CA LEU A 118 -9.76 22.68 -16.49
C LEU A 118 -9.50 24.18 -16.26
N THR A 119 -9.98 24.72 -15.15
CA THR A 119 -9.77 26.11 -14.76
C THR A 119 -8.67 26.19 -13.71
N SER A 120 -7.61 26.95 -14.00
CA SER A 120 -6.49 27.18 -13.07
C SER A 120 -6.99 27.78 -11.75
N GLY A 121 -6.44 27.29 -10.65
CA GLY A 121 -6.84 27.64 -9.28
C GLY A 121 -8.04 26.87 -8.73
N ASN A 122 -8.79 26.13 -9.56
CA ASN A 122 -9.92 25.35 -9.09
C ASN A 122 -9.49 24.01 -8.48
N ILE A 123 -10.32 23.56 -7.51
CA ILE A 123 -10.17 22.23 -6.89
C ILE A 123 -10.89 21.20 -7.73
N TYR A 124 -10.20 20.10 -7.98
CA TYR A 124 -10.70 18.89 -8.61
C TYR A 124 -10.47 17.66 -7.72
N TYR A 125 -11.15 16.57 -8.06
CA TYR A 125 -11.06 15.29 -7.36
C TYR A 125 -10.45 14.23 -8.29
N ILE A 126 -9.50 13.49 -7.81
CA ILE A 126 -8.92 12.36 -8.55
C ILE A 126 -9.96 11.24 -8.64
N VAL A 127 -10.16 10.72 -9.85
CA VAL A 127 -11.07 9.61 -10.14
C VAL A 127 -10.42 8.60 -11.08
N ASN A 128 -10.94 7.37 -11.14
CA ASN A 128 -10.49 6.31 -12.05
C ASN A 128 -8.97 6.02 -11.96
N LYS A 129 -8.38 6.18 -10.78
CA LYS A 129 -6.95 5.93 -10.56
C LYS A 129 -6.63 4.44 -10.75
N SER A 130 -5.71 4.14 -11.65
CA SER A 130 -5.21 2.80 -11.95
C SER A 130 -3.76 2.86 -12.44
N GLY A 131 -2.81 2.38 -11.64
CA GLY A 131 -1.39 2.49 -11.96
C GLY A 131 -0.95 3.94 -12.16
N ASN A 132 -0.40 4.28 -13.32
CA ASN A 132 0.04 5.64 -13.66
C ASN A 132 -1.12 6.54 -14.15
N ASN A 133 -2.29 5.95 -14.43
CA ASN A 133 -3.43 6.62 -15.03
C ASN A 133 -4.42 7.12 -13.99
N PHE A 134 -5.01 8.28 -14.23
CA PHE A 134 -6.10 8.84 -13.44
C PHE A 134 -6.92 9.83 -14.27
N GLY A 135 -8.10 10.15 -13.81
CA GLY A 135 -8.92 11.24 -14.31
C GLY A 135 -9.15 12.28 -13.22
N VAL A 136 -9.72 13.41 -13.60
CA VAL A 136 -10.14 14.45 -12.65
C VAL A 136 -11.63 14.74 -12.81
N SER A 137 -12.29 15.08 -11.72
CA SER A 137 -13.73 15.40 -11.65
C SER A 137 -13.98 16.66 -10.83
N SER A 138 -15.07 17.37 -11.11
CA SER A 138 -15.50 18.52 -10.31
C SER A 138 -16.13 18.13 -8.97
N SER A 139 -16.41 16.84 -8.75
CA SER A 139 -16.99 16.33 -7.50
C SER A 139 -16.38 14.99 -7.11
N ASN A 140 -16.37 14.69 -5.81
CA ASN A 140 -15.86 13.43 -5.30
C ASN A 140 -16.68 12.25 -5.85
N GLY A 141 -16.01 11.28 -6.48
CA GLY A 141 -16.66 10.13 -7.12
C GLY A 141 -17.50 10.46 -8.35
N GLY A 142 -17.42 11.69 -8.86
CA GLY A 142 -18.10 12.11 -10.08
C GLY A 142 -17.47 11.54 -11.36
N SER A 143 -18.10 11.81 -12.50
CA SER A 143 -17.55 11.41 -13.80
C SER A 143 -16.29 12.20 -14.12
N ALA A 144 -15.32 11.53 -14.74
CA ALA A 144 -14.10 12.19 -15.22
C ALA A 144 -14.43 13.22 -16.29
N ILE A 145 -13.78 14.39 -16.19
CA ILE A 145 -13.91 15.49 -17.14
C ILE A 145 -13.22 15.09 -18.45
N SER A 146 -13.88 15.40 -19.58
CA SER A 146 -13.23 15.28 -20.89
C SER A 146 -12.17 16.36 -21.04
N LEU A 147 -10.94 15.94 -21.24
CA LEU A 147 -9.80 16.82 -21.39
C LEU A 147 -9.52 17.08 -22.86
N THR A 148 -9.03 18.26 -23.15
CA THR A 148 -8.55 18.62 -24.49
C THR A 148 -7.03 18.53 -24.52
N THR A 149 -6.48 17.87 -25.54
CA THR A 149 -5.03 17.89 -25.77
C THR A 149 -4.67 19.15 -26.56
N SER A 150 -3.48 19.71 -26.31
CA SER A 150 -2.94 20.74 -27.20
C SER A 150 -2.73 20.17 -28.60
N ALA A 151 -3.05 20.97 -29.62
CA ALA A 151 -2.80 20.60 -31.01
C ALA A 151 -1.31 20.77 -31.41
N ASP A 152 -0.52 21.39 -30.56
CA ASP A 152 0.87 21.76 -30.84
C ASP A 152 1.84 20.95 -29.94
N SER A 153 2.49 19.93 -30.55
CA SER A 153 3.52 19.13 -29.87
C SER A 153 4.77 19.95 -29.47
N GLU A 154 4.89 21.18 -29.98
CA GLU A 154 6.03 22.06 -29.71
C GLU A 154 5.77 23.00 -28.52
N SER A 155 4.55 23.07 -27.99
CA SER A 155 4.23 24.05 -26.94
C SER A 155 4.98 23.78 -25.64
N GLY A 156 5.39 22.55 -25.37
CA GLY A 156 6.13 22.17 -24.17
C GLY A 156 5.44 22.61 -22.87
N GLU A 157 4.15 22.97 -22.96
CA GLU A 157 3.39 23.44 -21.80
C GLU A 157 3.22 22.31 -20.78
N SER A 158 3.68 22.60 -19.59
CA SER A 158 3.55 21.71 -18.43
C SER A 158 2.50 22.30 -17.48
N HIS A 159 1.50 21.52 -17.18
CA HIS A 159 0.48 21.85 -16.19
C HIS A 159 0.77 21.08 -14.90
N SER A 160 0.08 21.43 -13.83
CA SER A 160 0.27 20.75 -12.56
C SER A 160 -1.03 20.53 -11.79
N LEU A 161 -0.96 19.51 -10.93
CA LEU A 161 -1.93 19.23 -9.90
C LEU A 161 -1.20 19.26 -8.56
N LYS A 162 -1.48 20.28 -7.76
CA LYS A 162 -0.94 20.46 -6.42
C LYS A 162 -1.95 19.96 -5.39
N GLY A 163 -1.49 19.41 -4.27
CA GLY A 163 -2.36 19.17 -3.12
C GLY A 163 -3.07 20.46 -2.67
N VAL A 164 -4.21 20.35 -2.04
CA VAL A 164 -4.89 21.48 -1.41
C VAL A 164 -4.04 21.92 -0.21
N ASN A 165 -3.79 23.23 -0.07
CA ASN A 165 -3.04 23.76 1.06
C ASN A 165 -3.79 23.52 2.37
N ALA A 166 -3.10 23.08 3.40
CA ALA A 166 -3.62 23.08 4.75
C ALA A 166 -3.70 24.51 5.29
N ALA A 167 -4.67 24.77 6.15
CA ALA A 167 -4.83 26.05 6.83
C ALA A 167 -5.19 25.84 8.30
N ALA A 168 -4.65 26.69 9.14
CA ALA A 168 -4.94 26.69 10.58
C ALA A 168 -4.97 28.12 11.12
N THR A 169 -5.66 28.30 12.23
CA THR A 169 -5.71 29.56 12.98
C THR A 169 -5.14 29.33 14.38
N VAL A 170 -4.57 30.38 14.95
CA VAL A 170 -4.03 30.36 16.31
C VAL A 170 -5.02 31.05 17.29
N THR A 171 -5.02 30.57 18.53
CA THR A 171 -5.70 31.22 19.66
C THR A 171 -4.65 31.71 20.64
N MET A 172 -4.85 32.94 21.15
CA MET A 172 -3.93 33.57 22.08
C MET A 172 -4.51 33.56 23.48
N THR A 173 -3.63 33.44 24.51
CA THR A 173 -3.93 33.76 25.90
C THR A 173 -2.87 34.75 26.37
N GLY A 174 -3.25 36.01 26.52
CA GLY A 174 -2.29 37.08 26.72
C GLY A 174 -1.41 37.26 25.50
N ASP A 175 -0.12 37.19 25.68
CA ASP A 175 0.92 37.32 24.64
C ASP A 175 1.53 35.97 24.22
N VAL A 176 0.84 34.84 24.48
CA VAL A 176 1.29 33.46 24.21
C VAL A 176 0.29 32.76 23.33
N ILE A 177 0.76 31.97 22.37
CA ILE A 177 -0.10 31.07 21.58
C ILE A 177 -0.54 29.89 22.45
N SER A 178 -1.85 29.76 22.68
CA SER A 178 -2.45 28.76 23.56
C SER A 178 -3.27 27.69 22.85
N GLY A 179 -3.57 27.88 21.56
CA GLY A 179 -4.33 26.90 20.77
C GLY A 179 -4.10 27.04 19.28
N ILE A 180 -4.28 25.93 18.57
CA ILE A 180 -4.31 25.86 17.11
C ILE A 180 -5.56 25.13 16.68
N THR A 181 -6.26 25.70 15.68
CA THR A 181 -7.40 25.05 15.04
C THR A 181 -7.11 24.88 13.57
N ILE A 182 -7.06 23.62 13.10
CA ILE A 182 -6.95 23.31 11.67
C ILE A 182 -8.31 23.60 11.04
N THR A 183 -8.33 24.51 10.07
CA THR A 183 -9.53 24.93 9.33
C THR A 183 -9.64 24.19 8.00
N GLU A 184 -8.51 23.76 7.43
CA GLU A 184 -8.40 22.91 6.25
C GLU A 184 -7.23 21.96 6.44
N GLN A 185 -7.46 20.65 6.31
CA GLN A 185 -6.42 19.64 6.49
C GLN A 185 -5.45 19.55 5.30
N GLY A 186 -5.84 20.09 4.16
CA GLY A 186 -5.10 19.98 2.92
C GLY A 186 -5.07 18.55 2.38
N THR A 187 -4.20 18.32 1.40
CA THR A 187 -3.95 16.98 0.81
C THR A 187 -2.51 16.90 0.30
N LEU A 188 -2.03 15.71 0.02
CA LEU A 188 -0.73 15.45 -0.59
C LEU A 188 0.48 15.91 0.25
N TYR A 189 0.35 15.93 1.56
CA TYR A 189 1.47 16.15 2.46
C TYR A 189 2.27 14.86 2.64
N ASP A 190 3.60 14.94 2.48
CA ASP A 190 4.49 13.80 2.67
C ASP A 190 4.63 13.48 4.17
N GLY A 191 4.21 12.29 4.57
CA GLY A 191 4.31 11.83 5.95
C GLY A 191 5.73 11.47 6.40
N SER A 192 6.67 11.35 5.46
CA SER A 192 8.10 11.13 5.73
C SER A 192 8.90 12.45 5.81
N SER A 193 8.37 13.53 5.25
CA SER A 193 8.93 14.88 5.27
C SER A 193 7.82 15.87 5.63
N LEU A 194 7.59 16.04 6.92
CA LEU A 194 6.50 16.88 7.42
C LEU A 194 6.73 18.35 7.06
N PRO A 195 5.66 19.10 6.72
CA PRO A 195 5.78 20.51 6.37
C PRO A 195 6.23 21.35 7.55
N THR A 196 6.96 22.40 7.24
CA THR A 196 7.33 23.44 8.20
C THR A 196 6.15 24.37 8.47
N ILE A 197 6.12 24.92 9.69
CA ILE A 197 5.18 25.99 10.09
C ILE A 197 5.95 27.26 10.31
N THR A 198 5.47 28.34 9.70
CA THR A 198 5.99 29.69 9.95
C THR A 198 4.88 30.58 10.51
N LEU A 199 5.26 31.51 11.35
CA LEU A 199 4.38 32.57 11.85
C LEU A 199 4.75 33.90 11.21
N SER A 200 3.76 34.76 11.01
CA SER A 200 4.06 36.17 10.73
C SER A 200 4.87 36.74 11.91
N GLU A 201 5.98 37.40 11.60
CA GLU A 201 6.87 37.93 12.64
C GLU A 201 6.18 39.00 13.49
N ASP A 202 6.38 38.88 14.79
CA ASP A 202 6.06 39.94 15.75
C ASP A 202 7.40 40.41 16.38
N VAL A 203 7.75 41.65 16.17
CA VAL A 203 9.07 42.18 16.54
C VAL A 203 9.26 42.13 18.06
N GLY A 204 10.20 41.32 18.51
CA GLY A 204 10.50 41.13 19.93
C GLY A 204 9.86 39.92 20.57
N ALA A 205 9.01 39.18 19.87
CA ALA A 205 8.44 37.93 20.37
C ALA A 205 9.48 36.80 20.42
N THR A 206 9.34 35.91 21.39
CA THR A 206 10.02 34.62 21.42
C THR A 206 9.23 33.65 20.54
N ALA A 207 9.88 33.04 19.55
CA ALA A 207 9.23 32.17 18.59
C ALA A 207 8.56 30.97 19.24
N ALA A 208 7.32 30.66 18.80
CA ALA A 208 6.63 29.43 19.16
C ALA A 208 7.20 28.24 18.39
N ALA A 209 7.04 27.03 18.97
CA ALA A 209 7.44 25.76 18.35
C ALA A 209 6.24 24.81 18.24
N PHE A 210 6.17 24.12 17.12
CA PHE A 210 5.06 23.22 16.78
C PHE A 210 5.54 21.85 16.37
N THR A 211 4.71 20.84 16.64
CA THR A 211 4.86 19.48 16.09
C THR A 211 3.68 19.18 15.16
N VAL A 212 3.99 18.86 13.91
CA VAL A 212 2.98 18.55 12.88
C VAL A 212 2.81 17.05 12.78
N TYR A 213 1.57 16.61 12.58
CA TYR A 213 1.23 15.21 12.36
C TYR A 213 0.46 15.06 11.04
N CYS A 214 0.95 14.15 10.17
CA CYS A 214 0.30 13.81 8.92
C CYS A 214 -0.51 12.53 9.10
N GLY A 215 -1.82 12.62 8.93
CA GLY A 215 -2.74 11.49 8.98
C GLY A 215 -2.83 10.80 7.61
N ARG A 216 -2.61 9.48 7.59
CA ARG A 216 -2.49 8.66 6.38
C ARG A 216 -3.40 7.43 6.45
N SER A 217 -3.52 6.71 5.35
CA SER A 217 -4.22 5.42 5.24
C SER A 217 -3.23 4.27 5.24
N ILE A 218 -3.69 3.04 5.51
CA ILE A 218 -2.89 1.83 5.38
C ILE A 218 -2.76 1.49 3.89
N ALA A 219 -1.54 1.46 3.36
CA ALA A 219 -1.26 1.05 2.00
C ALA A 219 -1.26 -0.49 1.86
N SER A 220 -0.61 -1.17 2.78
CA SER A 220 -0.47 -2.62 2.77
C SER A 220 -0.09 -3.17 4.14
N VAL A 221 -0.07 -4.50 4.24
CA VAL A 221 0.50 -5.21 5.40
C VAL A 221 1.63 -6.10 4.90
N ALA A 222 2.84 -5.85 5.37
CA ALA A 222 4.01 -6.68 5.10
C ALA A 222 4.08 -7.83 6.12
N ILE A 223 4.28 -9.05 5.64
CA ILE A 223 4.42 -10.25 6.46
C ILE A 223 5.90 -10.51 6.68
N GLY A 224 6.40 -10.36 7.89
CA GLY A 224 7.77 -10.68 8.29
C GLY A 224 7.95 -12.16 8.55
N SER A 225 7.08 -12.76 9.36
CA SER A 225 6.99 -14.20 9.57
C SER A 225 5.55 -14.69 9.43
N ARG A 226 5.38 -15.93 8.99
CA ARG A 226 4.07 -16.46 8.60
C ARG A 226 3.34 -17.18 9.71
N GLY A 227 3.99 -17.43 10.84
CA GLY A 227 3.43 -18.28 11.87
C GLY A 227 3.18 -19.71 11.37
N SER A 228 2.57 -20.55 12.20
CA SER A 228 2.23 -21.94 11.88
C SER A 228 1.07 -22.45 12.74
N GLY A 229 0.56 -23.64 12.40
CA GLY A 229 -0.49 -24.30 13.17
C GLY A 229 -1.88 -23.73 12.96
N TYR A 230 -2.12 -23.02 11.85
CA TYR A 230 -3.44 -22.56 11.49
C TYR A 230 -4.22 -23.66 10.76
N THR A 231 -5.41 -23.97 11.27
CA THR A 231 -6.37 -24.87 10.60
C THR A 231 -7.48 -24.09 9.87
N SER A 232 -7.60 -22.80 10.16
CA SER A 232 -8.51 -21.87 9.49
C SER A 232 -7.91 -20.46 9.49
N ALA A 233 -8.38 -19.59 8.61
CA ALA A 233 -7.93 -18.21 8.54
C ALA A 233 -8.09 -17.49 9.89
N PRO A 234 -7.04 -16.87 10.45
CA PRO A 234 -7.14 -16.13 11.69
C PRO A 234 -7.95 -14.86 11.52
N THR A 235 -8.57 -14.38 12.59
CA THR A 235 -9.10 -13.01 12.63
C THR A 235 -7.95 -12.02 12.71
N VAL A 236 -7.99 -10.98 11.89
CA VAL A 236 -7.02 -9.89 11.88
C VAL A 236 -7.61 -8.71 12.64
N SER A 237 -6.89 -8.17 13.61
CA SER A 237 -7.21 -6.92 14.29
C SER A 237 -6.24 -5.83 13.85
N VAL A 238 -6.75 -4.60 13.72
CA VAL A 238 -5.97 -3.39 13.42
C VAL A 238 -6.19 -2.43 14.59
N THR A 239 -5.13 -2.11 15.31
CA THR A 239 -5.17 -1.17 16.46
C THR A 239 -4.16 -0.06 16.24
N ASN A 240 -4.47 1.14 16.72
CA ASN A 240 -3.56 2.28 16.57
C ASN A 240 -2.17 1.97 17.14
N GLY A 241 -1.14 2.45 16.45
CA GLY A 241 0.23 2.39 16.92
C GLY A 241 0.45 3.29 18.16
N GLU A 242 1.62 3.18 18.76
CA GLU A 242 1.98 3.95 19.94
C GLU A 242 1.89 5.45 19.68
N GLY A 243 1.20 6.17 20.57
CA GLY A 243 1.00 7.61 20.47
C GLY A 243 -0.02 8.08 19.43
N ASP A 244 -0.57 7.18 18.62
CA ASP A 244 -1.62 7.53 17.66
C ASP A 244 -3.01 7.43 18.29
N THR A 245 -3.72 8.55 18.34
CA THR A 245 -5.07 8.66 18.88
C THR A 245 -6.13 8.95 17.81
N THR A 246 -5.73 9.03 16.55
CA THR A 246 -6.54 9.55 15.44
C THR A 246 -6.84 8.54 14.36
N GLY A 247 -5.98 7.53 14.17
CA GLY A 247 -6.18 6.46 13.21
C GLY A 247 -7.47 5.69 13.47
N SER A 248 -8.22 5.39 12.43
CA SER A 248 -9.51 4.71 12.53
C SER A 248 -9.91 3.97 11.25
N GLY A 249 -10.82 3.02 11.38
CA GLY A 249 -11.52 2.37 10.28
C GLY A 249 -10.70 1.35 9.48
N GLY A 250 -9.45 1.07 9.87
CA GLY A 250 -8.65 0.04 9.20
C GLY A 250 -9.20 -1.37 9.46
N SER A 251 -9.22 -2.21 8.45
CA SER A 251 -9.53 -3.64 8.59
C SER A 251 -8.77 -4.46 7.55
N ALA A 252 -8.51 -5.71 7.88
CA ALA A 252 -7.83 -6.64 7.00
C ALA A 252 -8.36 -8.07 7.15
N THR A 253 -8.15 -8.91 6.14
CA THR A 253 -8.42 -10.33 6.18
C THR A 253 -7.13 -11.10 5.91
N ALA A 254 -7.01 -12.29 6.51
CA ALA A 254 -5.90 -13.20 6.30
C ALA A 254 -6.34 -14.39 5.48
N THR A 255 -5.45 -14.91 4.65
CA THR A 255 -5.56 -16.23 4.04
C THR A 255 -4.43 -17.12 4.55
N ILE A 256 -4.66 -18.41 4.63
CA ILE A 256 -3.66 -19.41 5.00
C ILE A 256 -3.38 -20.34 3.83
N GLY A 257 -2.21 -20.95 3.83
CA GLY A 257 -1.82 -21.98 2.91
C GLY A 257 -1.02 -23.06 3.63
N PHE A 258 -0.91 -24.24 3.05
CA PHE A 258 -0.45 -25.45 3.69
C PHE A 258 0.81 -26.02 3.01
N PRO A 259 1.66 -26.77 3.70
CA PRO A 259 2.74 -27.56 3.09
C PRO A 259 2.20 -28.84 2.44
N ILE A 260 3.01 -29.50 1.62
CA ILE A 260 2.72 -30.84 1.16
C ILE A 260 2.95 -31.82 2.35
N GLY A 261 1.88 -32.46 2.82
CA GLY A 261 1.94 -33.38 3.95
C GLY A 261 2.37 -34.80 3.59
N ALA A 262 1.99 -35.28 2.40
CA ALA A 262 2.37 -36.63 1.95
C ALA A 262 2.36 -36.76 0.42
N VAL A 263 3.16 -37.69 -0.08
CA VAL A 263 3.16 -38.10 -1.49
C VAL A 263 2.93 -39.59 -1.58
N ASN A 264 1.89 -39.98 -2.30
CA ASN A 264 1.51 -41.37 -2.51
C ASN A 264 1.78 -41.76 -3.97
N ILE A 265 2.61 -42.79 -4.17
CA ILE A 265 2.84 -43.36 -5.50
C ILE A 265 1.64 -44.22 -5.88
N THR A 266 0.91 -43.84 -6.91
CA THR A 266 -0.25 -44.58 -7.43
C THR A 266 0.11 -45.56 -8.53
N ASN A 267 1.22 -45.30 -9.22
CA ASN A 267 1.79 -46.22 -10.23
C ASN A 267 3.29 -46.06 -10.25
N ILE A 268 3.99 -47.15 -9.94
CA ILE A 268 5.47 -47.18 -9.83
C ILE A 268 6.16 -47.14 -11.20
N GLY A 269 5.42 -47.33 -12.30
CA GLY A 269 6.02 -47.42 -13.65
C GLY A 269 6.99 -48.58 -13.82
N SER A 270 7.65 -48.61 -14.96
CA SER A 270 8.69 -49.60 -15.29
C SER A 270 9.65 -49.04 -16.36
N GLY A 271 10.78 -49.71 -16.53
CA GLY A 271 11.74 -49.36 -17.60
C GLY A 271 12.58 -48.12 -17.34
N TYR A 272 12.62 -47.60 -16.12
CA TYR A 272 13.46 -46.46 -15.80
C TYR A 272 14.96 -46.85 -15.79
N ASN A 273 15.79 -46.14 -16.54
CA ASN A 273 17.24 -46.33 -16.55
C ASN A 273 17.98 -45.39 -15.57
N PHE A 274 17.31 -44.29 -15.19
CA PHE A 274 17.79 -43.30 -14.20
C PHE A 274 16.63 -42.66 -13.47
N ASN A 275 16.93 -41.92 -12.38
CA ASN A 275 15.90 -41.26 -11.60
C ASN A 275 15.06 -40.29 -12.47
N PRO A 276 13.75 -40.42 -12.48
CA PRO A 276 12.89 -39.43 -13.12
C PRO A 276 12.94 -38.10 -12.38
N THR A 277 12.62 -37.01 -13.06
CA THR A 277 12.40 -35.70 -12.45
C THR A 277 10.94 -35.56 -12.11
N ILE A 278 10.63 -34.92 -10.98
CA ILE A 278 9.26 -34.60 -10.58
C ILE A 278 8.96 -33.14 -10.94
N LEU A 279 7.96 -32.93 -11.79
CA LEU A 279 7.41 -31.61 -12.05
C LEU A 279 6.17 -31.42 -11.17
N ILE A 280 6.17 -30.33 -10.40
CA ILE A 280 5.06 -29.93 -9.53
C ILE A 280 4.34 -28.79 -10.23
N THR A 281 3.02 -28.90 -10.40
CA THR A 281 2.20 -27.85 -11.03
C THR A 281 0.91 -27.61 -10.27
N GLY A 282 0.46 -26.35 -10.21
CA GLY A 282 -0.74 -25.96 -9.48
C GLY A 282 -0.56 -25.77 -7.99
N GLY A 283 -1.66 -25.54 -7.29
CA GLY A 283 -1.68 -25.31 -5.84
C GLY A 283 -1.21 -23.93 -5.40
N SER A 284 -0.78 -23.06 -6.32
CA SER A 284 -0.39 -21.65 -6.07
C SER A 284 0.47 -21.45 -4.82
N PRO A 285 1.61 -22.16 -4.63
CA PRO A 285 2.41 -22.04 -3.43
C PRO A 285 3.11 -20.69 -3.33
N ILE A 286 3.54 -20.35 -2.10
CA ILE A 286 4.47 -19.24 -1.85
C ILE A 286 5.90 -19.70 -2.11
N THR A 287 6.20 -20.93 -1.71
CA THR A 287 7.48 -21.60 -1.96
C THR A 287 7.19 -23.02 -2.44
N ASP A 288 7.78 -23.40 -3.56
CA ASP A 288 7.64 -24.74 -4.12
C ASP A 288 8.21 -25.80 -3.19
N ALA A 289 7.55 -26.95 -3.19
CA ALA A 289 8.09 -28.13 -2.52
C ALA A 289 9.26 -28.72 -3.31
N VAL A 290 10.13 -29.42 -2.62
CA VAL A 290 11.22 -30.20 -3.21
C VAL A 290 10.96 -31.68 -2.96
N LEU A 291 10.77 -32.41 -4.04
CA LEU A 291 10.46 -33.84 -4.01
C LEU A 291 11.58 -34.62 -4.68
N THR A 292 12.12 -35.59 -3.96
CA THR A 292 13.22 -36.44 -4.43
C THR A 292 12.71 -37.85 -4.70
N PRO A 293 12.70 -38.31 -5.97
CA PRO A 293 12.33 -39.69 -6.30
C PRO A 293 13.43 -40.65 -5.92
N THR A 294 13.07 -41.80 -5.35
CA THR A 294 13.98 -42.93 -5.18
C THR A 294 13.68 -44.00 -6.23
N PHE A 295 14.70 -44.54 -6.80
CA PHE A 295 14.66 -45.46 -7.92
C PHE A 295 15.34 -46.78 -7.60
N SER A 296 14.64 -47.87 -7.89
CA SER A 296 15.22 -49.21 -7.75
C SER A 296 15.86 -49.69 -9.05
N LYS A 297 17.17 -49.64 -9.13
CA LYS A 297 17.94 -50.14 -10.28
C LYS A 297 17.67 -51.61 -10.62
N ARG A 298 17.36 -52.44 -9.59
CA ARG A 298 17.13 -53.89 -9.75
C ARG A 298 15.86 -54.20 -10.53
N ASN A 299 14.84 -53.36 -10.39
CA ASN A 299 13.52 -53.59 -10.96
C ASN A 299 13.12 -52.52 -12.01
N ALA A 300 14.03 -51.56 -12.28
CA ALA A 300 13.77 -50.42 -13.16
C ALA A 300 12.42 -49.72 -12.84
N ARG A 301 12.11 -49.48 -11.56
CA ARG A 301 10.85 -48.94 -11.07
C ARG A 301 11.08 -47.87 -10.02
N LEU A 302 10.13 -46.93 -9.93
CA LEU A 302 10.09 -45.98 -8.84
C LEU A 302 9.82 -46.71 -7.52
N SER A 303 10.67 -46.50 -6.51
CA SER A 303 10.56 -47.19 -5.20
C SER A 303 10.05 -46.24 -4.10
N GLY A 304 10.14 -44.96 -4.28
CA GLY A 304 9.65 -43.97 -3.32
C GLY A 304 9.75 -42.53 -3.87
N ILE A 305 9.13 -41.62 -3.18
CA ILE A 305 9.31 -40.17 -3.34
C ILE A 305 9.44 -39.60 -1.94
N GLU A 306 10.54 -38.98 -1.66
CA GLU A 306 10.79 -38.29 -0.39
C GLU A 306 10.50 -36.81 -0.50
N ILE A 307 9.80 -36.26 0.49
CA ILE A 307 9.60 -34.80 0.62
C ILE A 307 10.87 -34.27 1.33
N THR A 308 11.77 -33.66 0.58
CA THR A 308 12.96 -33.00 1.13
C THR A 308 12.74 -31.54 1.45
N GLY A 309 11.67 -30.96 0.91
CA GLY A 309 11.11 -29.66 1.27
C GLY A 309 9.61 -29.67 1.00
N ALA A 310 8.81 -29.44 2.03
CA ALA A 310 7.34 -29.53 1.89
C ALA A 310 6.72 -28.35 1.14
N GLY A 311 7.50 -27.29 0.86
CA GLY A 311 6.97 -26.03 0.36
C GLY A 311 6.06 -25.37 1.40
N VAL A 312 5.47 -24.23 1.05
CA VAL A 312 4.52 -23.53 1.90
C VAL A 312 3.49 -22.80 1.05
N GLY A 313 2.29 -22.61 1.62
CA GLY A 313 1.27 -21.77 1.03
C GLY A 313 0.45 -22.40 -0.08
N TYR A 314 0.39 -23.74 -0.19
CA TYR A 314 -0.52 -24.41 -1.12
C TYR A 314 -1.97 -24.23 -0.71
N ASP A 315 -2.80 -23.75 -1.63
CA ASP A 315 -4.24 -23.65 -1.42
C ASP A 315 -4.95 -24.99 -1.70
N THR A 316 -4.38 -25.76 -2.62
CA THR A 316 -4.88 -27.09 -3.02
C THR A 316 -3.70 -28.00 -3.30
N ALA A 317 -3.93 -29.31 -3.26
CA ALA A 317 -2.92 -30.28 -3.61
C ALA A 317 -2.44 -30.09 -5.07
N PRO A 318 -1.14 -29.86 -5.31
CA PRO A 318 -0.61 -29.71 -6.67
C PRO A 318 -0.61 -31.03 -7.41
N THR A 319 -0.53 -30.96 -8.73
CA THR A 319 -0.36 -32.11 -9.60
C THR A 319 1.13 -32.47 -9.71
N LEU A 320 1.46 -33.75 -9.56
CA LEU A 320 2.79 -34.27 -9.75
C LEU A 320 2.92 -34.99 -11.09
N THR A 321 3.88 -34.60 -11.87
CA THR A 321 4.21 -35.27 -13.14
C THR A 321 5.66 -35.80 -13.08
N LEU A 322 5.82 -37.08 -13.33
CA LEU A 322 7.15 -37.70 -13.47
C LEU A 322 7.65 -37.53 -14.90
N ILE A 323 8.77 -36.88 -15.06
CA ILE A 323 9.36 -36.56 -16.38
C ILE A 323 10.69 -37.30 -16.52
N GLY A 324 10.90 -37.91 -17.66
CA GLY A 324 12.17 -38.60 -17.99
C GLY A 324 12.26 -40.00 -17.42
N GLY A 325 13.49 -40.54 -17.39
CA GLY A 325 13.70 -41.90 -16.99
C GLY A 325 13.75 -42.89 -18.16
N ALA A 326 13.65 -42.39 -19.42
CA ALA A 326 13.76 -43.09 -20.70
C ALA A 326 13.61 -44.63 -20.58
N GLY A 327 12.39 -45.06 -20.37
CA GLY A 327 12.01 -46.45 -20.58
C GLY A 327 11.14 -46.46 -21.84
N GLY A 328 11.52 -47.24 -22.81
CA GLY A 328 10.74 -47.49 -23.99
C GLY A 328 9.46 -48.26 -23.71
#